data_683b65b895dbf91155c472cbabfe0c40
#
_entry.id   683b65b895dbf91155c472cbabfe0c40
#
_cell.length_a   1.000
_cell.length_b   1.000
_cell.length_c   1.000
_cell.angle_alpha   90.00
_cell.angle_beta   90.00
_cell.angle_gamma   90.00
#
_symmetry.space_group_name_H-M   'P 1'
#
loop_
_entity.id
_entity.type
_entity.pdbx_description
1 polymer ?
#
loop_
_entity_poly.entity_id
_entity_poly.type
_entity_poly.pdbx_seq_one_letter_code
_entity_poly.pdbx_strand_id
1 'polypeptide(L)'
;MEKISQKEFHSIKRLSKNYIGLTAEKTINVVSCNTGKEVFVSDKLSNMSESIYNQETKKLLVYNTSGYAYLYQLPDGKRLLPKIYLKQSDIWSEQIIWEGDFCWYPSFRKGIYRLNTRTGEVELVVKIKGENVTHIVQDKNNILVFTSPKTKNIYKQREKVIRYSYRIEKDGELKYQYRKQEEDYCKICFIIEDVNKKKVIVATSSKKRVEGDSLLYCSDGHLLNIPVNNRWKQGEWWYNRELQISEQDNRMIYVDEHGYLCITELYAENIIKRNRLDKYVYDILYIPTKGVLILTDDGVYEMREA
;
A
#
# COMPACT_ATOMS: atom_id res chain seq x y z
N MET A 1 21.50 10.35 -11.98
CA MET A 1 21.08 9.49 -10.85
C MET A 1 22.22 9.40 -9.87
N GLU A 2 21.98 9.76 -8.62
CA GLU A 2 22.98 9.82 -7.55
C GLU A 2 22.72 8.73 -6.52
N LYS A 3 23.75 7.95 -6.11
CA LYS A 3 23.63 6.90 -5.10
C LYS A 3 23.64 7.50 -3.70
N ILE A 4 22.58 7.30 -2.93
CA ILE A 4 22.42 7.86 -1.58
C ILE A 4 22.59 6.86 -0.44
N SER A 5 22.54 5.56 -0.72
CA SER A 5 22.78 4.48 0.26
C SER A 5 23.39 3.26 -0.40
N GLN A 6 24.29 2.59 0.34
CA GLN A 6 24.87 1.30 -0.05
C GLN A 6 24.24 0.11 0.70
N LYS A 7 23.36 0.38 1.68
CA LYS A 7 22.69 -0.70 2.42
C LYS A 7 21.66 -1.39 1.52
N GLU A 8 21.56 -2.69 1.66
CA GLU A 8 20.52 -3.50 1.01
C GLU A 8 19.20 -3.31 1.72
N PHE A 9 18.24 -2.79 0.98
CA PHE A 9 16.83 -2.69 1.37
C PHE A 9 15.98 -3.39 0.30
N HIS A 10 14.79 -3.82 0.65
CA HIS A 10 13.87 -4.45 -0.31
C HIS A 10 12.54 -3.68 -0.46
N SER A 11 12.34 -2.61 0.30
CA SER A 11 11.21 -1.72 0.14
C SER A 11 11.55 -0.31 0.62
N ILE A 12 10.97 0.67 -0.05
CA ILE A 12 11.02 2.07 0.32
C ILE A 12 9.61 2.64 0.38
N LYS A 13 9.26 3.32 1.47
CA LYS A 13 7.91 3.83 1.67
C LYS A 13 7.91 5.21 2.30
N ARG A 14 7.03 6.09 1.83
CA ARG A 14 6.76 7.35 2.51
C ARG A 14 5.90 7.11 3.74
N LEU A 15 6.44 7.33 4.92
CA LEU A 15 5.72 7.24 6.18
C LEU A 15 4.91 8.52 6.45
N SER A 16 5.50 9.68 6.15
CA SER A 16 4.86 10.99 6.24
C SER A 16 5.60 12.01 5.36
N LYS A 17 5.18 13.27 5.38
CA LYS A 17 5.95 14.35 4.74
C LYS A 17 7.39 14.49 5.28
N ASN A 18 7.64 14.04 6.51
CA ASN A 18 8.93 14.19 7.19
C ASN A 18 9.76 12.90 7.21
N TYR A 19 9.19 11.73 6.98
CA TYR A 19 9.84 10.44 7.19
C TYR A 19 9.64 9.47 6.03
N ILE A 20 10.72 8.75 5.72
CA ILE A 20 10.76 7.60 4.81
C ILE A 20 11.13 6.37 5.63
N GLY A 21 10.46 5.26 5.39
CA GLY A 21 10.82 3.94 5.89
C GLY A 21 11.57 3.15 4.82
N LEU A 22 12.70 2.62 5.19
CA LEU A 22 13.52 1.70 4.37
C LEU A 22 13.50 0.32 5.04
N THR A 23 12.93 -0.67 4.36
CA THR A 23 12.79 -2.01 4.90
C THR A 23 13.98 -2.86 4.50
N ALA A 24 14.72 -3.35 5.49
CA ALA A 24 15.73 -4.37 5.35
C ALA A 24 15.19 -5.76 5.77
N GLU A 25 15.98 -6.82 5.65
CA GLU A 25 15.56 -8.20 5.98
C GLU A 25 14.96 -8.35 7.39
N LYS A 26 15.48 -7.61 8.36
CA LYS A 26 15.10 -7.78 9.78
C LYS A 26 14.73 -6.48 10.49
N THR A 27 14.89 -5.33 9.84
CA THR A 27 14.68 -4.01 10.46
C THR A 27 14.00 -3.04 9.52
N ILE A 28 13.35 -2.04 10.08
CA ILE A 28 12.94 -0.83 9.37
C ILE A 28 13.85 0.31 9.81
N ASN A 29 14.44 0.99 8.85
CA ASN A 29 15.22 2.20 9.07
C ASN A 29 14.36 3.41 8.72
N VAL A 30 14.13 4.31 9.65
CA VAL A 30 13.39 5.56 9.42
C VAL A 30 14.38 6.68 9.14
N VAL A 31 14.21 7.35 8.02
CA VAL A 31 15.07 8.43 7.55
C VAL A 31 14.28 9.73 7.48
N SER A 32 14.87 10.83 7.92
CA SER A 32 14.27 12.16 7.78
C SER A 32 14.31 12.62 6.33
N CYS A 33 13.16 12.99 5.76
CA CYS A 33 13.09 13.58 4.42
C CYS A 33 13.88 14.89 4.29
N ASN A 34 13.98 15.65 5.39
CA ASN A 34 14.60 16.98 5.37
C ASN A 34 16.13 16.89 5.39
N THR A 35 16.68 15.98 6.21
CA THR A 35 18.12 15.91 6.48
C THR A 35 18.81 14.72 5.79
N GLY A 36 18.05 13.75 5.28
CA GLY A 36 18.58 12.48 4.77
C GLY A 36 19.19 11.57 5.85
N LYS A 37 19.15 11.98 7.13
CA LYS A 37 19.74 11.21 8.22
C LYS A 37 18.78 10.17 8.77
N GLU A 38 19.33 9.01 9.16
CA GLU A 38 18.63 7.99 9.92
C GLU A 38 18.24 8.54 11.30
N VAL A 39 16.97 8.46 11.64
CA VAL A 39 16.43 8.94 12.93
C VAL A 39 16.02 7.79 13.86
N PHE A 40 15.77 6.60 13.30
CA PHE A 40 15.36 5.44 14.08
C PHE A 40 15.62 4.15 13.31
N VAL A 41 15.98 3.09 14.03
CA VAL A 41 16.02 1.71 13.52
C VAL A 41 15.22 0.82 14.47
N SER A 42 14.31 0.03 13.92
CA SER A 42 13.47 -0.87 14.71
C SER A 42 14.24 -2.02 15.33
N ASP A 43 13.65 -2.64 16.37
CA ASP A 43 14.08 -3.96 16.83
C ASP A 43 13.99 -4.98 15.69
N LYS A 44 14.80 -6.04 15.78
CA LYS A 44 14.85 -7.09 14.77
C LYS A 44 13.59 -7.96 14.82
N LEU A 45 12.94 -8.10 13.66
CA LEU A 45 11.91 -9.11 13.37
C LEU A 45 12.36 -9.94 12.17
N SER A 46 12.35 -11.26 12.30
CA SER A 46 12.65 -12.15 11.16
C SER A 46 11.61 -11.96 10.06
N ASN A 47 12.04 -11.96 8.82
CA ASN A 47 11.16 -11.75 7.65
C ASN A 47 10.34 -10.45 7.77
N MET A 48 11.02 -9.34 8.02
CA MET A 48 10.41 -8.02 8.08
C MET A 48 9.60 -7.78 6.79
N SER A 49 8.37 -7.35 6.95
CA SER A 49 7.49 -7.09 5.81
C SER A 49 7.40 -5.61 5.53
N GLU A 50 6.76 -4.88 6.42
CA GLU A 50 6.44 -3.48 6.18
C GLU A 50 6.26 -2.68 7.47
N SER A 51 5.97 -1.39 7.26
CA SER A 51 5.61 -0.48 8.35
C SER A 51 4.49 0.47 7.93
N ILE A 52 3.75 0.95 8.91
CA ILE A 52 2.77 2.02 8.75
C ILE A 52 2.91 3.02 9.87
N TYR A 53 2.82 4.30 9.53
CA TYR A 53 2.94 5.40 10.47
C TYR A 53 1.65 6.21 10.54
N ASN A 54 1.16 6.41 11.76
CA ASN A 54 0.06 7.34 12.03
C ASN A 54 0.65 8.70 12.43
N GLN A 55 0.47 9.70 11.57
CA GLN A 55 1.04 11.02 11.76
C GLN A 55 0.40 11.77 12.94
N GLU A 56 -0.87 11.56 13.21
CA GLU A 56 -1.62 12.20 14.29
C GLU A 56 -1.11 11.75 15.67
N THR A 57 -1.01 10.44 15.86
CA THR A 57 -0.54 9.85 17.11
C THR A 57 0.98 9.69 17.18
N LYS A 58 1.69 9.95 16.08
CA LYS A 58 3.15 9.75 15.90
C LYS A 58 3.60 8.32 16.22
N LYS A 59 2.74 7.34 16.01
CA LYS A 59 3.02 5.93 16.24
C LYS A 59 3.44 5.23 14.95
N LEU A 60 4.45 4.36 15.03
CA LEU A 60 4.92 3.51 13.95
C LEU A 60 4.67 2.05 14.30
N LEU A 61 3.86 1.36 13.52
CA LEU A 61 3.68 -0.09 13.56
C LEU A 61 4.61 -0.75 12.55
N VAL A 62 5.46 -1.65 13.03
CA VAL A 62 6.40 -2.43 12.22
C VAL A 62 6.03 -3.89 12.36
N TYR A 63 5.90 -4.63 11.26
CA TYR A 63 5.44 -6.01 11.32
C TYR A 63 6.12 -6.91 10.29
N ASN A 64 6.02 -8.22 10.51
CA ASN A 64 6.61 -9.23 9.64
C ASN A 64 5.56 -10.10 8.95
N THR A 65 6.00 -10.91 7.98
CA THR A 65 5.14 -11.84 7.23
C THR A 65 4.48 -12.92 8.09
N SER A 66 4.99 -13.16 9.30
CA SER A 66 4.41 -14.12 10.25
C SER A 66 3.33 -13.51 11.17
N GLY A 67 3.02 -12.22 10.97
CA GLY A 67 2.00 -11.51 11.76
C GLY A 67 2.47 -11.05 13.14
N TYR A 68 3.76 -10.96 13.39
CA TYR A 68 4.29 -10.32 14.59
C TYR A 68 4.60 -8.85 14.33
N ALA A 69 4.36 -8.01 15.34
CA ALA A 69 4.56 -6.57 15.24
C ALA A 69 5.19 -5.95 16.48
N TYR A 70 5.82 -4.79 16.27
CA TYR A 70 6.21 -3.86 17.31
C TYR A 70 5.58 -2.49 17.04
N LEU A 71 5.27 -1.79 18.12
CA LEU A 71 4.72 -0.44 18.08
C LEU A 71 5.68 0.53 18.75
N TYR A 72 6.04 1.60 18.03
CA TYR A 72 6.99 2.61 18.48
C TYR A 72 6.38 4.00 18.49
N GLN A 73 6.89 4.87 19.35
CA GLN A 73 6.68 6.31 19.28
C GLN A 73 7.82 6.95 18.51
N LEU A 74 7.52 7.80 17.51
CA LEU A 74 8.54 8.60 16.83
C LEU A 74 8.49 10.06 17.30
N PRO A 75 9.63 10.79 17.29
CA PRO A 75 10.95 10.35 16.78
C PRO A 75 11.80 9.53 17.77
N ASP A 76 11.40 9.45 19.04
CA ASP A 76 12.24 8.91 20.14
C ASP A 76 12.56 7.42 19.99
N GLY A 77 11.84 6.71 19.12
CA GLY A 77 12.00 5.28 18.91
C GLY A 77 11.58 4.41 20.11
N LYS A 78 10.85 4.99 21.09
CA LYS A 78 10.39 4.26 22.28
C LYS A 78 9.37 3.19 21.89
N ARG A 79 9.66 1.94 22.23
CA ARG A 79 8.70 0.85 22.09
C ARG A 79 7.56 1.01 23.10
N LEU A 80 6.32 1.01 22.62
CA LEU A 80 5.14 1.30 23.43
C LEU A 80 4.51 0.07 24.05
N LEU A 81 4.61 -1.08 23.37
CA LEU A 81 3.98 -2.34 23.79
C LEU A 81 4.95 -3.51 23.67
N PRO A 82 4.72 -4.62 24.40
CA PRO A 82 5.36 -5.90 24.10
C PRO A 82 5.14 -6.32 22.64
N LYS A 83 5.79 -7.40 22.22
CA LYS A 83 5.59 -7.99 20.89
C LYS A 83 4.12 -8.37 20.70
N ILE A 84 3.48 -7.84 19.66
CA ILE A 84 2.06 -8.06 19.34
C ILE A 84 1.96 -9.21 18.34
N TYR A 85 0.93 -10.06 18.45
CA TYR A 85 0.56 -11.02 17.43
C TYR A 85 -0.73 -10.59 16.75
N LEU A 86 -0.64 -10.22 15.46
CA LEU A 86 -1.73 -9.68 14.66
C LEU A 86 -2.77 -10.73 14.23
N LYS A 87 -2.55 -12.01 14.54
CA LYS A 87 -3.45 -13.14 14.16
C LYS A 87 -3.66 -13.30 12.65
N GLN A 88 -2.85 -12.63 11.85
CA GLN A 88 -2.87 -12.63 10.39
C GLN A 88 -1.45 -12.49 9.86
N SER A 89 -1.10 -13.29 8.87
CA SER A 89 0.11 -13.17 8.02
C SER A 89 -0.21 -12.35 6.76
N ASP A 90 0.83 -11.95 6.06
CA ASP A 90 0.73 -11.33 4.73
C ASP A 90 -0.21 -10.11 4.69
N ILE A 91 -0.06 -9.22 5.68
CA ILE A 91 -0.81 -7.96 5.73
C ILE A 91 -0.06 -6.94 4.86
N TRP A 92 -0.78 -6.33 3.94
CA TRP A 92 -0.25 -5.24 3.10
C TRP A 92 -0.51 -3.90 3.77
N SER A 93 0.48 -3.04 3.87
CA SER A 93 0.37 -1.76 4.56
C SER A 93 -0.67 -0.82 3.94
N GLU A 94 -0.86 -0.90 2.62
CA GLU A 94 -1.87 -0.13 1.89
C GLU A 94 -3.29 -0.50 2.33
N GLN A 95 -3.45 -1.69 2.89
CA GLN A 95 -4.73 -2.20 3.40
C GLN A 95 -4.89 -2.03 4.91
N ILE A 96 -3.95 -1.42 5.60
CA ILE A 96 -4.12 -1.05 7.00
C ILE A 96 -4.78 0.33 7.06
N ILE A 97 -5.91 0.41 7.74
CA ILE A 97 -6.60 1.65 8.05
C ILE A 97 -6.32 1.98 9.50
N TRP A 98 -5.80 3.18 9.76
CA TRP A 98 -5.42 3.58 11.11
C TRP A 98 -6.04 4.92 11.48
N GLU A 99 -6.96 4.91 12.43
CA GLU A 99 -7.61 6.11 12.98
C GLU A 99 -7.56 6.09 14.51
N GLY A 100 -7.04 7.16 15.09
CA GLY A 100 -6.84 7.27 16.54
C GLY A 100 -6.02 6.11 17.10
N ASP A 101 -6.61 5.37 18.04
CA ASP A 101 -5.96 4.22 18.68
C ASP A 101 -6.27 2.87 18.01
N PHE A 102 -6.98 2.84 16.90
CA PHE A 102 -7.41 1.62 16.26
C PHE A 102 -6.82 1.44 14.87
N CYS A 103 -6.35 0.23 14.59
CA CYS A 103 -5.93 -0.19 13.24
C CYS A 103 -6.82 -1.34 12.77
N TRP A 104 -7.40 -1.23 11.58
CA TRP A 104 -8.14 -2.31 10.94
C TRP A 104 -7.35 -2.85 9.75
N TYR A 105 -7.38 -4.17 9.58
CA TYR A 105 -6.73 -4.85 8.45
C TYR A 105 -7.49 -6.11 8.06
N PRO A 106 -7.42 -6.51 6.78
CA PRO A 106 -8.17 -7.64 6.26
C PRO A 106 -7.53 -8.96 6.66
N SER A 107 -8.38 -9.96 6.79
CA SER A 107 -7.99 -11.37 6.72
C SER A 107 -8.74 -12.01 5.57
N PHE A 108 -8.02 -12.51 4.58
CA PHE A 108 -8.58 -13.06 3.35
C PHE A 108 -9.75 -14.03 3.60
N ARG A 109 -9.64 -14.91 4.61
CA ARG A 109 -10.63 -15.95 4.88
C ARG A 109 -11.61 -15.67 6.01
N LYS A 110 -11.30 -14.68 6.86
CA LYS A 110 -12.03 -14.50 8.12
C LYS A 110 -12.87 -13.22 8.15
N GLY A 111 -12.36 -12.11 7.63
CA GLY A 111 -13.03 -10.83 7.69
C GLY A 111 -12.07 -9.68 8.01
N ILE A 112 -12.41 -8.84 8.99
CA ILE A 112 -11.59 -7.69 9.39
C ILE A 112 -11.16 -7.86 10.84
N TYR A 113 -9.84 -7.76 11.08
CA TYR A 113 -9.27 -7.62 12.40
C TYR A 113 -9.11 -6.16 12.80
N ARG A 114 -9.18 -5.90 14.09
CA ARG A 114 -8.87 -4.62 14.72
C ARG A 114 -7.74 -4.82 15.76
N LEU A 115 -6.72 -3.97 15.71
CA LEU A 115 -5.71 -3.82 16.75
C LEU A 115 -6.02 -2.55 17.54
N ASN A 116 -6.11 -2.67 18.86
CA ASN A 116 -6.08 -1.52 19.76
C ASN A 116 -4.61 -1.19 20.10
N THR A 117 -4.13 -0.03 19.66
CA THR A 117 -2.72 0.39 19.83
C THR A 117 -2.38 0.89 21.23
N ARG A 118 -3.36 1.01 22.14
CA ARG A 118 -3.10 1.27 23.57
C ARG A 118 -2.83 0.00 24.34
N THR A 119 -3.60 -1.04 24.07
CA THR A 119 -3.56 -2.30 24.85
C THR A 119 -2.78 -3.41 24.16
N GLY A 120 -2.63 -3.35 22.83
CA GLY A 120 -2.08 -4.43 22.01
C GLY A 120 -3.10 -5.55 21.73
N GLU A 121 -4.35 -5.38 22.13
CA GLU A 121 -5.41 -6.36 21.91
C GLU A 121 -5.79 -6.44 20.43
N VAL A 122 -5.92 -7.67 19.92
CA VAL A 122 -6.29 -7.97 18.55
C VAL A 122 -7.55 -8.81 18.52
N GLU A 123 -8.57 -8.36 17.80
CA GLU A 123 -9.86 -9.04 17.71
C GLU A 123 -10.42 -9.07 16.26
N LEU A 124 -11.26 -10.04 15.98
CA LEU A 124 -11.99 -10.13 14.71
C LEU A 124 -13.32 -9.38 14.87
N VAL A 125 -13.40 -8.16 14.31
CA VAL A 125 -14.55 -7.25 14.47
C VAL A 125 -15.61 -7.43 13.41
N VAL A 126 -15.23 -7.88 12.21
CA VAL A 126 -16.18 -8.20 11.12
C VAL A 126 -15.91 -9.60 10.62
N LYS A 127 -16.96 -10.44 10.59
CA LYS A 127 -16.88 -11.79 10.03
C LYS A 127 -17.74 -11.87 8.76
N ILE A 128 -17.09 -12.16 7.64
CA ILE A 128 -17.76 -12.32 6.34
C ILE A 128 -17.80 -13.81 5.98
N LYS A 129 -19.03 -14.37 5.91
CA LYS A 129 -19.23 -15.78 5.59
C LYS A 129 -19.43 -15.98 4.07
N GLY A 130 -18.84 -17.03 3.52
CA GLY A 130 -19.06 -17.39 2.10
C GLY A 130 -18.25 -16.60 1.08
N GLU A 131 -17.51 -15.60 1.51
CA GLU A 131 -16.69 -14.74 0.66
C GLU A 131 -15.27 -14.61 1.21
N ASN A 132 -14.33 -14.24 0.35
CA ASN A 132 -12.97 -13.88 0.71
C ASN A 132 -12.84 -12.37 0.72
N VAL A 133 -12.29 -11.79 1.77
CA VAL A 133 -11.94 -10.36 1.81
C VAL A 133 -10.67 -10.16 0.99
N THR A 134 -10.78 -9.44 -0.10
CA THR A 134 -9.65 -9.18 -0.99
C THR A 134 -8.93 -7.89 -0.63
N HIS A 135 -9.68 -6.83 -0.37
CA HIS A 135 -9.14 -5.50 -0.08
C HIS A 135 -10.02 -4.73 0.89
N ILE A 136 -9.42 -3.80 1.62
CA ILE A 136 -10.14 -2.77 2.37
C ILE A 136 -9.56 -1.39 2.08
N VAL A 137 -10.42 -0.37 2.07
CA VAL A 137 -10.06 1.03 1.82
C VAL A 137 -10.85 1.93 2.75
N GLN A 138 -10.22 2.98 3.26
CA GLN A 138 -10.93 4.03 3.98
C GLN A 138 -11.55 5.01 2.98
N ASP A 139 -12.83 5.32 3.19
CA ASP A 139 -13.55 6.38 2.49
C ASP A 139 -14.24 7.26 3.55
N LYS A 140 -13.63 8.40 3.84
CA LYS A 140 -14.03 9.29 4.93
C LYS A 140 -14.11 8.53 6.27
N ASN A 141 -15.29 8.47 6.88
CA ASN A 141 -15.54 7.75 8.13
C ASN A 141 -16.00 6.30 7.91
N ASN A 142 -15.82 5.76 6.70
CA ASN A 142 -16.23 4.39 6.38
C ASN A 142 -15.02 3.55 6.00
N ILE A 143 -15.14 2.25 6.25
CA ILE A 143 -14.30 1.22 5.66
C ILE A 143 -15.09 0.54 4.54
N LEU A 144 -14.59 0.64 3.32
CA LEU A 144 -15.07 -0.13 2.18
C LEU A 144 -14.32 -1.45 2.16
N VAL A 145 -15.07 -2.55 2.14
CA VAL A 145 -14.54 -3.91 2.14
C VAL A 145 -14.90 -4.58 0.84
N PHE A 146 -13.90 -4.96 0.09
CA PHE A 146 -14.08 -5.66 -1.19
C PHE A 146 -13.90 -7.16 -0.98
N THR A 147 -14.81 -7.93 -1.53
CA THR A 147 -14.81 -9.37 -1.40
C THR A 147 -15.04 -10.04 -2.75
N SER A 148 -14.64 -11.29 -2.82
CA SER A 148 -14.97 -12.21 -3.91
C SER A 148 -15.62 -13.48 -3.37
N PRO A 149 -16.54 -14.13 -4.10
CA PRO A 149 -17.14 -15.39 -3.68
C PRO A 149 -16.07 -16.47 -3.43
N LYS A 150 -16.26 -17.31 -2.41
CA LYS A 150 -15.45 -18.51 -2.23
C LYS A 150 -15.78 -19.50 -3.33
N THR A 151 -14.83 -19.76 -4.22
CA THR A 151 -14.98 -20.78 -5.25
C THR A 151 -14.03 -21.94 -4.99
N LYS A 152 -14.47 -23.16 -5.32
CA LYS A 152 -13.60 -24.36 -5.27
C LYS A 152 -12.55 -24.36 -6.39
N ASN A 153 -12.72 -23.55 -7.41
CA ASN A 153 -11.84 -23.50 -8.58
C ASN A 153 -11.38 -22.06 -8.82
N ILE A 154 -10.13 -21.79 -8.45
CA ILE A 154 -9.49 -20.48 -8.57
C ILE A 154 -9.44 -19.95 -10.02
N TYR A 155 -9.42 -20.87 -11.01
CA TYR A 155 -9.36 -20.52 -12.43
C TYR A 155 -10.73 -20.18 -13.07
N LYS A 156 -11.83 -20.38 -12.35
CA LYS A 156 -13.19 -20.04 -12.82
C LYS A 156 -13.76 -18.78 -12.16
N GLN A 157 -12.96 -18.03 -11.45
CA GLN A 157 -13.34 -16.74 -10.85
C GLN A 157 -13.50 -15.65 -11.92
N ARG A 158 -14.57 -15.72 -12.65
CA ARG A 158 -15.20 -14.55 -13.29
C ARG A 158 -16.21 -13.96 -12.28
N GLU A 159 -16.08 -13.13 -11.83
CA GLU A 159 -15.50 -12.37 -10.74
C GLU A 159 -16.45 -11.24 -10.49
N LYS A 160 -17.25 -11.48 -9.49
CA LYS A 160 -18.13 -10.46 -8.94
C LYS A 160 -17.38 -9.88 -7.78
N VAL A 161 -17.02 -8.62 -7.88
CA VAL A 161 -16.55 -7.86 -6.74
C VAL A 161 -17.78 -7.39 -5.98
N ILE A 162 -17.81 -7.72 -4.70
CA ILE A 162 -18.85 -7.28 -3.79
C ILE A 162 -18.21 -6.29 -2.83
N ARG A 163 -18.85 -5.14 -2.65
CA ARG A 163 -18.43 -4.11 -1.72
C ARG A 163 -19.36 -4.05 -0.54
N TYR A 164 -18.81 -4.08 0.65
CA TYR A 164 -19.48 -3.74 1.90
C TYR A 164 -18.99 -2.38 2.37
N SER A 165 -19.86 -1.64 3.04
CA SER A 165 -19.50 -0.41 3.73
C SER A 165 -19.81 -0.56 5.21
N TYR A 166 -18.82 -0.18 6.03
CA TYR A 166 -18.94 -0.13 7.49
C TYR A 166 -18.52 1.25 7.96
N ARG A 167 -19.36 1.92 8.77
CA ARG A 167 -19.00 3.17 9.41
C ARG A 167 -18.14 2.93 10.63
N ILE A 168 -17.08 3.71 10.79
CA ILE A 168 -16.21 3.70 11.97
C ILE A 168 -16.93 4.49 13.07
N GLU A 169 -17.19 3.86 14.21
CA GLU A 169 -17.72 4.50 15.41
C GLU A 169 -16.57 4.96 16.33
N LYS A 170 -16.84 5.89 17.26
CA LYS A 170 -15.82 6.51 18.12
C LYS A 170 -15.03 5.52 18.99
N ASP A 171 -15.63 4.40 19.35
CA ASP A 171 -15.02 3.31 20.13
C ASP A 171 -14.25 2.32 19.25
N GLY A 172 -14.14 2.59 17.95
CA GLY A 172 -13.49 1.73 16.96
C GLY A 172 -14.33 0.55 16.51
N GLU A 173 -15.62 0.48 16.88
CA GLU A 173 -16.54 -0.49 16.32
C GLU A 173 -16.89 -0.17 14.86
N LEU A 174 -17.24 -1.22 14.10
CA LEU A 174 -17.60 -1.12 12.69
C LEU A 174 -19.10 -1.40 12.53
N LYS A 175 -19.87 -0.35 12.22
CA LYS A 175 -21.30 -0.45 11.99
C LYS A 175 -21.61 -0.67 10.52
N TYR A 176 -22.21 -1.84 10.21
CA TYR A 176 -22.64 -2.18 8.85
C TYR A 176 -23.57 -1.11 8.27
N GLN A 177 -23.33 -0.75 7.00
CA GLN A 177 -24.14 0.23 6.25
C GLN A 177 -24.89 -0.45 5.09
N TYR A 178 -24.14 -1.01 4.14
CA TYR A 178 -24.70 -1.65 2.96
C TYR A 178 -23.77 -2.68 2.33
N ARG A 179 -24.37 -3.48 1.43
CA ARG A 179 -23.69 -4.41 0.52
C ARG A 179 -24.11 -4.08 -0.90
N LYS A 180 -23.16 -3.95 -1.82
CA LYS A 180 -23.40 -3.69 -3.24
C LYS A 180 -22.50 -4.57 -4.10
N GLN A 181 -23.03 -5.09 -5.20
CA GLN A 181 -22.22 -5.70 -6.25
C GLN A 181 -21.67 -4.58 -7.14
N GLU A 182 -20.38 -4.61 -7.41
CA GLU A 182 -19.77 -3.66 -8.34
C GLU A 182 -19.97 -4.11 -9.77
N GLU A 183 -20.33 -3.16 -10.64
CA GLU A 183 -20.61 -3.41 -12.04
C GLU A 183 -19.51 -2.89 -12.97
N ASP A 184 -18.75 -1.90 -12.51
CA ASP A 184 -17.74 -1.22 -13.31
C ASP A 184 -16.42 -1.99 -13.39
N TYR A 185 -16.14 -2.87 -12.45
CA TYR A 185 -14.93 -3.69 -12.43
C TYR A 185 -15.21 -5.10 -11.93
N CYS A 186 -14.43 -6.07 -12.44
CA CYS A 186 -14.57 -7.47 -12.14
C CYS A 186 -13.50 -8.03 -11.20
N LYS A 187 -12.42 -7.29 -10.97
CA LYS A 187 -11.33 -7.66 -10.05
C LYS A 187 -10.61 -6.41 -9.55
N ILE A 188 -10.32 -6.37 -8.26
CA ILE A 188 -9.35 -5.42 -7.71
C ILE A 188 -7.98 -6.08 -7.77
N CYS A 189 -7.04 -5.41 -8.44
CA CYS A 189 -5.68 -5.92 -8.59
C CYS A 189 -4.87 -5.60 -7.36
N PHE A 190 -4.85 -4.33 -6.95
CA PHE A 190 -4.16 -3.84 -5.76
C PHE A 190 -4.65 -2.44 -5.37
N ILE A 191 -4.18 -1.95 -4.23
CA ILE A 191 -4.40 -0.60 -3.75
C ILE A 191 -3.04 0.06 -3.59
N ILE A 192 -2.93 1.32 -4.00
CA ILE A 192 -1.75 2.16 -3.79
C ILE A 192 -2.11 3.39 -2.96
N GLU A 193 -1.12 3.99 -2.36
CA GLU A 193 -1.25 5.32 -1.74
C GLU A 193 -0.62 6.35 -2.66
N ASP A 194 -1.34 7.42 -2.94
CA ASP A 194 -0.73 8.59 -3.57
C ASP A 194 0.23 9.31 -2.60
N VAL A 195 0.91 10.34 -3.07
CA VAL A 195 1.85 11.12 -2.25
C VAL A 195 1.20 11.82 -1.06
N ASN A 196 -0.12 12.01 -1.09
CA ASN A 196 -0.92 12.61 -0.02
C ASN A 196 -1.60 11.56 0.89
N LYS A 197 -1.21 10.29 0.76
CA LYS A 197 -1.80 9.14 1.48
C LYS A 197 -3.24 8.82 1.09
N LYS A 198 -3.74 9.38 -0.01
CA LYS A 198 -5.04 9.01 -0.57
C LYS A 198 -4.96 7.60 -1.17
N LYS A 199 -5.94 6.77 -0.87
CA LYS A 199 -6.00 5.41 -1.42
C LYS A 199 -6.54 5.43 -2.84
N VAL A 200 -5.85 4.73 -3.72
CA VAL A 200 -6.21 4.56 -5.12
C VAL A 200 -6.37 3.08 -5.42
N ILE A 201 -7.52 2.72 -5.98
CA ILE A 201 -7.85 1.34 -6.30
C ILE A 201 -7.48 1.07 -7.75
N VAL A 202 -6.66 0.06 -7.99
CA VAL A 202 -6.34 -0.43 -9.32
C VAL A 202 -7.17 -1.69 -9.58
N ALA A 203 -8.01 -1.64 -10.60
CA ALA A 203 -8.97 -2.69 -10.90
C ALA A 203 -9.05 -3.00 -12.40
N THR A 204 -9.51 -4.20 -12.73
CA THR A 204 -9.81 -4.60 -14.12
C THR A 204 -11.25 -4.23 -14.46
N SER A 205 -11.46 -3.54 -15.58
CA SER A 205 -12.78 -3.14 -16.05
C SER A 205 -13.65 -4.35 -16.40
N SER A 206 -14.94 -4.29 -16.02
CA SER A 206 -15.94 -5.25 -16.45
C SER A 206 -16.42 -5.03 -17.90
N LYS A 207 -16.31 -3.81 -18.41
CA LYS A 207 -16.81 -3.38 -19.73
C LYS A 207 -15.85 -3.71 -20.88
N LYS A 208 -14.56 -3.75 -20.59
CA LYS A 208 -13.53 -4.11 -21.57
C LYS A 208 -13.07 -5.56 -21.36
N ARG A 209 -13.53 -6.46 -22.20
CA ARG A 209 -13.11 -7.89 -22.19
C ARG A 209 -11.71 -8.11 -22.81
N VAL A 210 -11.01 -7.05 -23.16
CA VAL A 210 -9.66 -7.15 -23.70
C VAL A 210 -8.70 -7.41 -22.56
N GLU A 211 -8.01 -8.53 -22.61
CA GLU A 211 -6.95 -8.86 -21.67
C GLU A 211 -6.01 -7.67 -21.56
N GLY A 212 -5.95 -7.10 -20.38
CA GLY A 212 -4.89 -6.17 -20.05
C GLY A 212 -5.23 -4.73 -19.71
N ASP A 213 -6.47 -4.27 -19.79
CA ASP A 213 -6.81 -2.91 -19.37
C ASP A 213 -7.02 -2.84 -17.85
N SER A 214 -6.07 -2.31 -17.13
CA SER A 214 -6.23 -1.95 -15.72
C SER A 214 -6.76 -0.51 -15.63
N LEU A 215 -7.80 -0.31 -14.82
CA LEU A 215 -8.35 1.01 -14.53
C LEU A 215 -7.88 1.46 -13.16
N LEU A 216 -7.47 2.69 -13.08
CA LEU A 216 -7.23 3.36 -11.82
C LEU A 216 -8.53 4.00 -11.35
N TYR A 217 -8.99 3.60 -10.17
CA TYR A 217 -10.17 4.18 -9.55
C TYR A 217 -9.74 5.05 -8.38
N CYS A 218 -9.94 6.36 -8.50
CA CYS A 218 -9.74 7.28 -7.40
C CYS A 218 -10.97 7.32 -6.49
N SER A 219 -10.81 7.60 -5.22
CA SER A 219 -11.88 7.67 -4.22
C SER A 219 -13.00 8.67 -4.55
N ASP A 220 -12.78 9.59 -5.48
CA ASP A 220 -13.74 10.56 -6.00
C ASP A 220 -14.53 10.06 -7.23
N GLY A 221 -14.28 8.82 -7.69
CA GLY A 221 -14.99 8.18 -8.79
C GLY A 221 -14.40 8.42 -10.18
N HIS A 222 -13.27 9.08 -10.30
CA HIS A 222 -12.58 9.21 -11.59
C HIS A 222 -11.90 7.91 -11.99
N LEU A 223 -12.19 7.44 -13.21
CA LEU A 223 -11.54 6.29 -13.82
C LEU A 223 -10.38 6.79 -14.69
N LEU A 224 -9.19 6.27 -14.43
CA LEU A 224 -7.99 6.53 -15.21
C LEU A 224 -7.55 5.26 -15.94
N ASN A 225 -7.21 5.40 -17.21
CA ASN A 225 -6.53 4.31 -17.91
C ASN A 225 -5.05 4.34 -17.52
N ILE A 226 -4.55 3.21 -17.03
CA ILE A 226 -3.13 3.03 -16.79
C ILE A 226 -2.54 2.33 -18.02
N PRO A 227 -1.41 2.78 -18.55
CA PRO A 227 -0.66 2.00 -19.54
C PRO A 227 -0.30 0.67 -18.89
N VAL A 228 -0.87 -0.42 -19.41
CA VAL A 228 -0.74 -1.72 -18.77
C VAL A 228 0.64 -2.29 -19.05
N ASN A 229 1.44 -2.44 -18.03
CA ASN A 229 2.60 -3.30 -18.06
C ASN A 229 2.11 -4.76 -18.10
N ASN A 230 2.59 -5.57 -19.06
CA ASN A 230 2.25 -6.99 -19.16
C ASN A 230 2.54 -7.79 -17.88
N ARG A 231 3.47 -7.35 -17.06
CA ARG A 231 3.78 -7.90 -15.74
C ARG A 231 2.61 -7.80 -14.77
N TRP A 232 1.83 -6.71 -14.80
CA TRP A 232 0.64 -6.56 -13.94
C TRP A 232 -0.48 -7.51 -14.34
N LYS A 233 -0.54 -7.92 -15.61
CA LYS A 233 -1.51 -8.91 -16.12
C LYS A 233 -1.32 -10.29 -15.50
N GLN A 234 -0.09 -10.65 -15.14
CA GLN A 234 0.25 -11.97 -14.62
C GLN A 234 -0.05 -12.12 -13.12
N GLY A 235 -0.55 -11.06 -12.46
CA GLY A 235 -0.91 -11.10 -11.04
C GLY A 235 0.30 -11.17 -10.11
N GLU A 236 1.45 -10.76 -10.57
CA GLU A 236 2.66 -10.67 -9.78
C GLU A 236 2.58 -9.43 -8.88
N TRP A 237 2.31 -9.66 -7.62
CA TRP A 237 1.87 -8.69 -6.60
C TRP A 237 2.90 -7.62 -6.23
N TRP A 238 4.17 -7.83 -6.52
CA TRP A 238 5.27 -6.91 -6.17
C TRP A 238 5.39 -5.70 -7.10
N TYR A 239 4.71 -5.71 -8.24
CA TYR A 239 4.80 -4.60 -9.20
C TYR A 239 4.01 -3.36 -8.82
N ASN A 240 3.14 -3.41 -7.82
CA ASN A 240 2.50 -2.22 -7.28
C ASN A 240 3.50 -1.22 -6.68
N ARG A 241 4.70 -1.68 -6.32
CA ARG A 241 5.79 -0.86 -5.78
C ARG A 241 6.49 -0.03 -6.85
N GLU A 242 6.36 -0.42 -8.11
CA GLU A 242 6.92 0.28 -9.26
C GLU A 242 5.94 1.32 -9.86
N LEU A 243 4.84 1.63 -9.18
CA LEU A 243 3.86 2.62 -9.59
C LEU A 243 3.60 3.62 -8.47
N GLN A 244 3.78 4.90 -8.77
CA GLN A 244 3.48 6.01 -7.88
C GLN A 244 2.56 7.00 -8.56
N ILE A 245 1.67 7.63 -7.79
CA ILE A 245 0.71 8.63 -8.27
C ILE A 245 0.81 9.88 -7.41
N SER A 246 0.77 11.03 -8.05
CA SER A 246 0.58 12.32 -7.42
C SER A 246 -0.53 13.07 -8.14
N GLU A 247 -1.74 13.07 -7.56
CA GLU A 247 -2.83 13.87 -8.09
C GLU A 247 -2.52 15.37 -8.01
N GLN A 248 -1.86 15.80 -6.93
CA GLN A 248 -1.47 17.19 -6.73
C GLN A 248 -0.58 17.72 -7.85
N ASP A 249 0.36 16.90 -8.33
CA ASP A 249 1.31 17.27 -9.37
C ASP A 249 0.85 16.83 -10.76
N ASN A 250 -0.34 16.22 -10.87
CA ASN A 250 -0.85 15.59 -12.08
C ASN A 250 0.16 14.63 -12.73
N ARG A 251 0.75 13.73 -11.88
CA ARG A 251 1.83 12.82 -12.30
C ARG A 251 1.49 11.37 -12.02
N MET A 252 1.87 10.52 -12.94
CA MET A 252 2.02 9.09 -12.74
C MET A 252 3.45 8.69 -13.05
N ILE A 253 4.08 7.97 -12.14
CA ILE A 253 5.48 7.53 -12.21
C ILE A 253 5.49 6.01 -12.13
N TYR A 254 6.11 5.34 -13.09
CA TYR A 254 6.18 3.88 -13.11
C TYR A 254 7.43 3.38 -13.83
N VAL A 255 7.78 2.12 -13.59
CA VAL A 255 8.81 1.43 -14.36
C VAL A 255 8.12 0.55 -15.41
N ASP A 256 8.46 0.76 -16.70
CA ASP A 256 7.88 -0.03 -17.77
C ASP A 256 8.54 -1.43 -17.91
N GLU A 257 7.98 -2.29 -18.76
CA GLU A 257 8.46 -3.65 -18.99
C GLU A 257 9.89 -3.74 -19.60
N HIS A 258 10.40 -2.63 -20.10
CA HIS A 258 11.74 -2.52 -20.68
C HIS A 258 12.75 -1.90 -19.70
N GLY A 259 12.34 -1.64 -18.45
CA GLY A 259 13.20 -1.05 -17.42
C GLY A 259 13.40 0.45 -17.56
N TYR A 260 12.47 1.16 -18.20
CA TYR A 260 12.49 2.62 -18.21
C TYR A 260 11.63 3.18 -17.08
N LEU A 261 12.18 4.13 -16.32
CA LEU A 261 11.38 4.98 -15.46
C LEU A 261 10.64 5.99 -16.33
N CYS A 262 9.32 5.92 -16.31
CA CYS A 262 8.42 6.79 -17.04
C CYS A 262 7.74 7.75 -16.08
N ILE A 263 7.69 9.04 -16.46
CA ILE A 263 6.89 10.06 -15.80
C ILE A 263 5.89 10.54 -16.83
N THR A 264 4.60 10.42 -16.52
CA THR A 264 3.52 10.83 -17.42
C THR A 264 2.57 11.80 -16.71
N GLU A 265 1.77 12.52 -17.48
CA GLU A 265 0.60 13.19 -16.94
C GLU A 265 -0.45 12.16 -16.54
N LEU A 266 -1.09 12.39 -15.38
CA LEU A 266 -2.03 11.43 -14.82
C LEU A 266 -3.28 11.24 -15.70
N TYR A 267 -3.74 12.30 -16.37
CA TYR A 267 -4.99 12.30 -17.13
C TYR A 267 -4.82 12.34 -18.64
N ALA A 268 -3.62 12.55 -19.16
CA ALA A 268 -3.38 12.80 -20.60
C ALA A 268 -2.54 11.73 -21.29
N GLU A 269 -2.06 10.70 -20.60
CA GLU A 269 -1.19 9.63 -21.12
C GLU A 269 0.10 10.13 -21.81
N ASN A 270 0.39 11.43 -21.73
CA ASN A 270 1.58 12.02 -22.33
C ASN A 270 2.82 11.68 -21.51
N ILE A 271 3.81 11.06 -22.13
CA ILE A 271 5.10 10.81 -21.51
C ILE A 271 5.86 12.13 -21.41
N ILE A 272 6.08 12.62 -20.19
CA ILE A 272 6.84 13.83 -19.93
C ILE A 272 8.34 13.53 -19.92
N LYS A 273 8.71 12.39 -19.31
CA LYS A 273 10.10 11.97 -19.17
C LYS A 273 10.21 10.45 -19.21
N ARG A 274 11.23 9.96 -19.90
CA ARG A 274 11.55 8.53 -19.96
C ARG A 274 13.06 8.34 -19.83
N ASN A 275 13.48 7.61 -18.78
CA ASN A 275 14.89 7.35 -18.51
C ASN A 275 15.12 5.86 -18.39
N ARG A 276 16.14 5.34 -19.09
CA ARG A 276 16.55 3.96 -18.97
C ARG A 276 17.23 3.74 -17.62
N LEU A 277 16.83 2.66 -16.93
CA LEU A 277 17.46 2.21 -15.71
C LEU A 277 18.27 0.95 -16.05
N ASP A 278 19.60 1.04 -15.88
CA ASP A 278 20.52 -0.07 -16.19
C ASP A 278 20.61 -1.07 -15.04
N LYS A 279 19.67 -1.02 -14.09
CA LYS A 279 19.62 -1.82 -12.87
C LYS A 279 18.25 -2.41 -12.66
N TYR A 280 18.21 -3.53 -11.93
CA TYR A 280 16.95 -4.09 -11.49
C TYR A 280 16.34 -3.22 -10.40
N VAL A 281 15.08 -2.83 -10.58
CA VAL A 281 14.34 -1.98 -9.64
C VAL A 281 13.44 -2.84 -8.77
N TYR A 282 13.57 -2.69 -7.47
CA TYR A 282 12.69 -3.34 -6.48
C TYR A 282 11.51 -2.46 -6.10
N ASP A 283 11.73 -1.15 -6.05
CA ASP A 283 10.74 -0.20 -5.53
C ASP A 283 11.08 1.21 -5.97
N ILE A 284 10.08 2.08 -6.10
CA ILE A 284 10.25 3.52 -6.35
C ILE A 284 9.45 4.32 -5.36
N LEU A 285 9.93 5.54 -5.05
CA LEU A 285 9.21 6.49 -4.23
C LEU A 285 9.32 7.88 -4.82
N TYR A 286 8.21 8.45 -5.26
CA TYR A 286 8.14 9.83 -5.69
C TYR A 286 8.01 10.78 -4.50
N ILE A 287 8.88 11.78 -4.46
CA ILE A 287 8.85 12.85 -3.47
C ILE A 287 8.69 14.16 -4.21
N PRO A 288 7.53 14.84 -4.13
CA PRO A 288 7.35 16.17 -4.71
C PRO A 288 8.50 17.10 -4.33
N THR A 289 8.98 17.90 -5.25
CA THR A 289 10.12 18.84 -5.09
C THR A 289 11.52 18.21 -4.99
N LYS A 290 11.64 16.90 -4.86
CA LYS A 290 12.95 16.22 -4.82
C LYS A 290 13.19 15.31 -6.03
N GLY A 291 12.13 14.65 -6.51
CA GLY A 291 12.20 13.69 -7.61
C GLY A 291 11.87 12.27 -7.17
N VAL A 292 12.50 11.28 -7.79
CA VAL A 292 12.22 9.86 -7.58
C VAL A 292 13.37 9.20 -6.86
N LEU A 293 13.09 8.54 -5.74
CA LEU A 293 14.00 7.58 -5.12
C LEU A 293 13.76 6.21 -5.76
N ILE A 294 14.84 5.53 -6.11
CA ILE A 294 14.83 4.25 -6.81
C ILE A 294 15.60 3.26 -5.98
N LEU A 295 14.95 2.20 -5.56
CA LEU A 295 15.56 1.10 -4.83
C LEU A 295 15.98 0.02 -5.82
N THR A 296 17.26 -0.37 -5.76
CA THR A 296 17.87 -1.40 -6.62
C THR A 296 18.57 -2.44 -5.76
N ASP A 297 19.12 -3.46 -6.41
CA ASP A 297 19.91 -4.54 -5.80
C ASP A 297 21.20 -4.08 -5.12
N ASP A 298 21.72 -2.92 -5.49
CA ASP A 298 22.96 -2.37 -4.92
C ASP A 298 22.79 -1.11 -4.09
N GLY A 299 21.55 -0.66 -3.86
CA GLY A 299 21.25 0.47 -2.98
C GLY A 299 20.13 1.39 -3.42
N VAL A 300 20.07 2.57 -2.82
CA VAL A 300 19.07 3.60 -3.09
C VAL A 300 19.70 4.73 -3.89
N TYR A 301 19.01 5.12 -4.96
CA TYR A 301 19.41 6.19 -5.85
C TYR A 301 18.38 7.32 -5.86
N GLU A 302 18.83 8.55 -6.02
CA GLU A 302 18.00 9.73 -6.25
C GLU A 302 18.07 10.14 -7.72
N MET A 303 16.94 10.35 -8.34
CA MET A 303 16.82 11.00 -9.63
C MET A 303 16.01 12.28 -9.48
N ARG A 304 16.67 13.41 -9.56
CA ARG A 304 16.02 14.72 -9.48
C ARG A 304 15.24 15.00 -10.75
N GLU A 305 14.08 15.60 -10.61
CA GLU A 305 13.39 16.24 -11.71
C GLU A 305 14.22 17.47 -12.11
N ALA A 306 14.64 17.50 -13.37
CA ALA A 306 15.33 18.65 -13.93
C ALA A 306 14.30 19.69 -14.36
#